data_f50a3c30ec7783e33a89c6f20faeadb6
#
_entry.id   f50a3c30ec7783e33a89c6f20faeadb6
#
_cell.length_a   1.000
_cell.length_b   1.000
_cell.length_c   1.000
_cell.angle_alpha   90.00
_cell.angle_beta   90.00
_cell.angle_gamma   90.00
#
_symmetry.space_group_name_H-M   'P 1'
#
loop_
_entity.id
_entity.type
_entity.pdbx_description
1 polymer ?
#
loop_
_entity_poly.entity_id
_entity_poly.type
_entity_poly.pdbx_seq_one_letter_code
_entity_poly.pdbx_strand_id
1 'polypeptide(L)'
;MKKSIQFLKDWTLPVSIATGAVLYLLFAFIPALDNASSILAPVFNAILPLFMFLVLYVTFCKVDYHKLLPVKWHLWVGLFQIVSVIVIVGWIMYFHATGKALILLEAILTCIIGPCASAAAVVTQKIGGDLTEMVTYTFISNFICAILIPICFPLIETNMGFTFTGAFLLILNKVSLV
;
A
#
# COMPACT_ATOMS: atom_id res chain seq x y z
N MET A 1 25.34 -21.82 -14.72
CA MET A 1 25.28 -20.90 -13.59
C MET A 1 24.95 -19.45 -13.96
N LYS A 2 25.62 -18.77 -14.93
CA LYS A 2 25.30 -17.37 -15.31
C LYS A 2 23.86 -17.18 -15.81
N LYS A 3 23.32 -18.08 -16.65
CA LYS A 3 21.95 -17.99 -17.18
C LYS A 3 20.87 -18.14 -16.09
N SER A 4 21.08 -19.04 -15.11
CA SER A 4 20.13 -19.22 -14.01
C SER A 4 20.11 -18.04 -13.05
N ILE A 5 21.26 -17.40 -12.82
CA ILE A 5 21.35 -16.18 -11.99
C ILE A 5 20.70 -14.99 -12.71
N GLN A 6 20.82 -14.91 -14.03
CA GLN A 6 20.20 -13.87 -14.83
C GLN A 6 18.69 -14.03 -14.87
N PHE A 7 18.20 -15.26 -15.05
CA PHE A 7 16.78 -15.60 -14.95
C PHE A 7 16.19 -15.23 -13.58
N LEU A 8 16.88 -15.56 -12.47
CA LEU A 8 16.48 -15.18 -11.13
C LEU A 8 16.46 -13.65 -10.92
N LYS A 9 17.38 -12.92 -11.55
CA LYS A 9 17.39 -11.44 -11.50
C LYS A 9 16.22 -10.83 -12.28
N ASP A 10 15.87 -11.39 -13.42
CA ASP A 10 14.78 -10.87 -14.24
C ASP A 10 13.41 -11.21 -13.64
N TRP A 11 13.31 -12.38 -12.98
CA TRP A 11 12.07 -12.89 -12.38
C TRP A 11 12.04 -12.82 -10.85
N THR A 12 12.84 -11.95 -10.24
CA THR A 12 12.92 -11.82 -8.77
C THR A 12 11.57 -11.62 -8.11
N LEU A 13 10.69 -10.79 -8.67
CA LEU A 13 9.40 -10.46 -8.06
C LEU A 13 8.41 -11.65 -8.12
N PRO A 14 8.15 -12.30 -9.26
CA PRO A 14 7.33 -13.50 -9.29
C PRO A 14 7.89 -14.65 -8.45
N VAL A 15 9.22 -14.85 -8.48
CA VAL A 15 9.88 -15.93 -7.70
C VAL A 15 9.73 -15.67 -6.19
N SER A 16 9.91 -14.44 -5.71
CA SER A 16 9.74 -14.13 -4.28
C SER A 16 8.29 -14.28 -3.82
N ILE A 17 7.30 -13.89 -4.65
CA ILE A 17 5.89 -14.10 -4.35
C ILE A 17 5.57 -15.60 -4.28
N ALA A 18 6.01 -16.38 -5.27
CA ALA A 18 5.80 -17.83 -5.29
C ALA A 18 6.45 -18.51 -4.08
N THR A 19 7.69 -18.13 -3.75
CA THR A 19 8.41 -18.67 -2.58
C THR A 19 7.69 -18.32 -1.28
N GLY A 20 7.23 -17.08 -1.13
CA GLY A 20 6.45 -16.66 0.04
C GLY A 20 5.14 -17.43 0.19
N ALA A 21 4.42 -17.63 -0.93
CA ALA A 21 3.18 -18.42 -0.94
C ALA A 21 3.43 -19.89 -0.56
N VAL A 22 4.47 -20.51 -1.12
CA VAL A 22 4.83 -21.90 -0.79
C VAL A 22 5.23 -22.03 0.67
N LEU A 23 6.05 -21.12 1.19
CA LEU A 23 6.42 -21.10 2.62
C LEU A 23 5.18 -20.95 3.50
N TYR A 24 4.28 -20.02 3.17
CA TYR A 24 3.04 -19.84 3.93
C TYR A 24 2.19 -21.13 3.94
N LEU A 25 2.02 -21.78 2.79
CA LEU A 25 1.28 -23.04 2.69
C LEU A 25 1.95 -24.17 3.50
N LEU A 26 3.28 -24.27 3.50
CA LEU A 26 4.00 -25.23 4.32
C LEU A 26 3.74 -25.03 5.81
N PHE A 27 3.77 -23.77 6.29
CA PHE A 27 3.46 -23.45 7.68
C PHE A 27 1.97 -23.65 8.02
N ALA A 28 1.06 -23.44 7.07
CA ALA A 28 -0.38 -23.61 7.27
C ALA A 28 -0.83 -25.08 7.29
N PHE A 29 -0.16 -25.96 6.54
CA PHE A 29 -0.59 -27.36 6.40
C PHE A 29 0.20 -28.37 7.25
N ILE A 30 1.34 -27.97 7.83
CA ILE A 30 2.18 -28.86 8.62
C ILE A 30 2.08 -28.51 10.10
N PRO A 31 1.29 -29.25 10.92
CA PRO A 31 1.11 -28.94 12.35
C PRO A 31 2.43 -29.00 13.19
N ALA A 32 3.43 -29.75 12.70
CA ALA A 32 4.74 -29.82 13.33
C ALA A 32 5.49 -28.48 13.35
N LEU A 33 5.09 -27.53 12.46
CA LEU A 33 5.71 -26.21 12.39
C LEU A 33 4.98 -25.14 13.23
N ASP A 34 3.87 -25.48 13.91
CA ASP A 34 3.11 -24.52 14.74
C ASP A 34 3.98 -23.91 15.86
N ASN A 35 4.83 -24.71 16.48
CA ASN A 35 5.78 -24.22 17.49
C ASN A 35 6.83 -23.27 16.88
N ALA A 36 7.26 -23.50 15.65
CA ALA A 36 8.19 -22.62 14.96
C ALA A 36 7.47 -21.33 14.52
N SER A 37 6.22 -21.41 14.06
CA SER A 37 5.44 -20.24 13.64
C SER A 37 5.19 -19.28 14.80
N SER A 38 4.90 -19.78 16.00
CA SER A 38 4.68 -18.95 17.19
C SER A 38 5.91 -18.16 17.63
N ILE A 39 7.11 -18.70 17.39
CA ILE A 39 8.39 -18.02 17.69
C ILE A 39 8.79 -17.07 16.56
N LEU A 40 8.56 -17.48 15.30
CA LEU A 40 8.96 -16.69 14.13
C LEU A 40 8.02 -15.51 13.86
N ALA A 41 6.71 -15.65 14.12
CA ALA A 41 5.73 -14.60 13.84
C ALA A 41 6.06 -13.26 14.52
N PRO A 42 6.38 -13.17 15.83
CA PRO A 42 6.75 -11.91 16.45
C PRO A 42 8.06 -11.34 15.88
N VAL A 43 9.02 -12.20 15.52
CA VAL A 43 10.29 -11.77 14.93
C VAL A 43 10.05 -11.16 13.54
N PHE A 44 9.25 -11.81 12.70
CA PHE A 44 8.89 -11.27 11.39
C PHE A 44 8.11 -9.97 11.50
N ASN A 45 7.18 -9.86 12.44
CA ASN A 45 6.42 -8.63 12.66
C ASN A 45 7.31 -7.47 13.10
N ALA A 46 8.35 -7.73 13.89
CA ALA A 46 9.32 -6.71 14.31
C ALA A 46 10.29 -6.30 13.18
N ILE A 47 10.67 -7.25 12.32
CA ILE A 47 11.64 -7.02 11.23
C ILE A 47 10.97 -6.40 9.99
N LEU A 48 9.68 -6.67 9.75
CA LEU A 48 8.96 -6.21 8.57
C LEU A 48 9.00 -4.69 8.39
N PRO A 49 8.77 -3.84 9.39
CA PRO A 49 8.91 -2.39 9.26
C PRO A 49 10.32 -1.95 8.88
N LEU A 50 11.35 -2.62 9.43
CA LEU A 50 12.74 -2.35 9.09
C LEU A 50 13.03 -2.65 7.61
N PHE A 51 12.54 -3.78 7.09
CA PHE A 51 12.67 -4.11 5.67
C PHE A 51 11.92 -3.12 4.78
N MET A 52 10.70 -2.71 5.16
CA MET A 52 9.95 -1.69 4.43
C MET A 52 10.72 -0.37 4.40
N PHE A 53 11.27 0.06 5.53
CA PHE A 53 12.11 1.26 5.59
C PHE A 53 13.34 1.15 4.69
N LEU A 54 14.06 0.02 4.72
CA LEU A 54 15.24 -0.19 3.88
C LEU A 54 14.91 -0.17 2.39
N VAL A 55 13.80 -0.79 1.97
CA VAL A 55 13.35 -0.76 0.57
C VAL A 55 13.06 0.67 0.12
N LEU A 56 12.34 1.44 0.93
CA LEU A 56 12.07 2.85 0.66
C LEU A 56 13.36 3.67 0.62
N TYR A 57 14.22 3.50 1.61
CA TYR A 57 15.51 4.20 1.69
C TYR A 57 16.36 3.97 0.44
N VAL A 58 16.55 2.71 0.04
CA VAL A 58 17.34 2.37 -1.17
C VAL A 58 16.66 2.93 -2.44
N THR A 59 15.33 2.91 -2.51
CA THR A 59 14.60 3.48 -3.64
C THR A 59 14.83 4.99 -3.73
N PHE A 60 14.74 5.70 -2.61
CA PHE A 60 14.96 7.14 -2.56
C PHE A 60 16.43 7.53 -2.83
N CYS A 61 17.39 6.74 -2.38
CA CYS A 61 18.80 6.99 -2.70
C CYS A 61 19.13 6.91 -4.20
N LYS A 62 18.29 6.22 -4.99
CA LYS A 62 18.47 6.11 -6.44
C LYS A 62 17.82 7.22 -7.24
N VAL A 63 16.98 8.03 -6.60
CA VAL A 63 16.20 9.07 -7.26
C VAL A 63 16.96 10.40 -7.24
N ASP A 64 17.00 11.07 -8.38
CA ASP A 64 17.53 12.42 -8.50
C ASP A 64 16.48 13.43 -8.03
N TYR A 65 16.66 13.98 -6.82
CA TYR A 65 15.72 14.92 -6.19
C TYR A 65 15.48 16.19 -7.02
N HIS A 66 16.44 16.59 -7.87
CA HIS A 66 16.30 17.77 -8.73
C HIS A 66 15.31 17.53 -9.89
N LYS A 67 14.99 16.28 -10.18
CA LYS A 67 14.07 15.87 -11.26
C LYS A 67 12.68 15.46 -10.74
N LEU A 68 12.42 15.56 -9.44
CA LEU A 68 11.12 15.26 -8.83
C LEU A 68 10.09 16.36 -9.16
N LEU A 69 9.77 16.52 -10.42
CA LEU A 69 8.77 17.49 -10.86
C LEU A 69 7.46 16.76 -11.18
N PRO A 70 6.31 17.27 -10.69
CA PRO A 70 5.02 16.69 -11.03
C PRO A 70 4.75 16.90 -12.52
N VAL A 71 4.56 15.82 -13.25
CA VAL A 71 4.19 15.81 -14.66
C VAL A 71 2.66 15.85 -14.78
N LYS A 72 2.13 16.35 -15.90
CA LYS A 72 0.67 16.51 -16.10
C LYS A 72 -0.13 15.24 -15.83
N TRP A 73 0.41 14.07 -16.14
CA TRP A 73 -0.31 12.81 -15.92
C TRP A 73 -0.48 12.46 -14.43
N HIS A 74 0.45 12.88 -13.54
CA HIS A 74 0.30 12.71 -12.09
C HIS A 74 -0.94 13.44 -11.57
N LEU A 75 -1.16 14.67 -12.07
CA LEU A 75 -2.33 15.47 -11.70
C LEU A 75 -3.63 14.83 -12.19
N TRP A 76 -3.62 14.29 -13.42
CA TRP A 76 -4.80 13.61 -13.97
C TRP A 76 -5.18 12.35 -13.19
N VAL A 77 -4.19 11.53 -12.84
CA VAL A 77 -4.44 10.31 -12.05
C VAL A 77 -4.87 10.66 -10.63
N GLY A 78 -4.23 11.65 -9.99
CA GLY A 78 -4.64 12.14 -8.67
C GLY A 78 -6.05 12.72 -8.67
N LEU A 79 -6.40 13.51 -9.68
CA LEU A 79 -7.76 14.04 -9.84
C LEU A 79 -8.79 12.91 -10.03
N PHE A 80 -8.48 11.93 -10.87
CA PHE A 80 -9.33 10.76 -11.07
C PHE A 80 -9.54 9.99 -9.76
N GLN A 81 -8.49 9.81 -8.97
CA GLN A 81 -8.56 9.18 -7.64
C GLN A 81 -9.51 9.95 -6.72
N ILE A 82 -9.35 11.27 -6.60
CA ILE A 82 -10.19 12.13 -5.75
C ILE A 82 -11.65 12.07 -6.20
N VAL A 83 -11.91 12.21 -7.51
CA VAL A 83 -13.27 12.17 -8.05
C VAL A 83 -13.93 10.81 -7.79
N SER A 84 -13.20 9.71 -8.00
CA SER A 84 -13.71 8.36 -7.74
C SER A 84 -14.08 8.16 -6.26
N VAL A 85 -13.26 8.67 -5.35
CA VAL A 85 -13.54 8.63 -3.90
C VAL A 85 -14.80 9.43 -3.57
N ILE A 86 -14.92 10.66 -4.09
CA ILE A 86 -16.10 11.52 -3.86
C ILE A 86 -17.38 10.84 -4.37
N VAL A 87 -17.32 10.21 -5.56
CA VAL A 87 -18.47 9.50 -6.14
C VAL A 87 -18.90 8.33 -5.25
N ILE A 88 -17.95 7.51 -4.77
CA ILE A 88 -18.26 6.35 -3.93
C ILE A 88 -18.81 6.79 -2.56
N VAL A 89 -18.17 7.75 -1.91
CA VAL A 89 -18.64 8.27 -0.63
C VAL A 89 -20.03 8.91 -0.78
N GLY A 90 -20.23 9.72 -1.82
CA GLY A 90 -21.54 10.28 -2.14
C GLY A 90 -22.61 9.23 -2.40
N TRP A 91 -22.25 8.14 -3.08
CA TRP A 91 -23.15 7.01 -3.31
C TRP A 91 -23.55 6.32 -2.00
N ILE A 92 -22.58 6.05 -1.10
CA ILE A 92 -22.83 5.44 0.20
C ILE A 92 -23.77 6.32 1.02
N MET A 93 -23.54 7.62 1.06
CA MET A 93 -24.37 8.56 1.81
C MET A 93 -25.77 8.72 1.23
N TYR A 94 -25.90 8.81 -0.10
CA TYR A 94 -27.17 9.02 -0.77
C TYR A 94 -28.10 7.81 -0.65
N PHE A 95 -27.59 6.60 -0.85
CA PHE A 95 -28.37 5.37 -0.81
C PHE A 95 -28.49 4.75 0.61
N HIS A 96 -27.87 5.36 1.63
CA HIS A 96 -27.81 4.80 2.98
C HIS A 96 -27.44 3.32 2.96
N ALA A 97 -26.41 2.97 2.20
CA ALA A 97 -25.99 1.59 2.00
C ALA A 97 -25.72 0.91 3.35
N THR A 98 -26.31 -0.27 3.56
CA THR A 98 -26.16 -1.03 4.80
C THR A 98 -25.83 -2.48 4.52
N GLY A 99 -25.27 -3.19 5.53
CA GLY A 99 -24.96 -4.61 5.43
C GLY A 99 -23.91 -4.93 4.39
N LYS A 100 -24.15 -5.96 3.57
CA LYS A 100 -23.16 -6.46 2.58
C LYS A 100 -22.79 -5.44 1.50
N ALA A 101 -23.72 -4.57 1.13
CA ALA A 101 -23.48 -3.54 0.13
C ALA A 101 -22.51 -2.47 0.64
N LEU A 102 -22.66 -2.07 1.91
CA LEU A 102 -21.73 -1.14 2.56
C LEU A 102 -20.32 -1.71 2.60
N ILE A 103 -20.16 -2.95 3.07
CA ILE A 103 -18.84 -3.63 3.14
C ILE A 103 -18.18 -3.71 1.77
N LEU A 104 -18.95 -4.00 0.72
CA LEU A 104 -18.42 -4.05 -0.64
C LEU A 104 -17.92 -2.66 -1.13
N LEU A 105 -18.71 -1.61 -0.86
CA LEU A 105 -18.36 -0.24 -1.25
C LEU A 105 -17.16 0.28 -0.46
N GLU A 106 -17.06 -0.04 0.83
CA GLU A 106 -15.89 0.26 1.66
C GLU A 106 -14.63 -0.47 1.19
N ALA A 107 -14.77 -1.74 0.78
CA ALA A 107 -13.66 -2.50 0.20
C ALA A 107 -13.16 -1.86 -1.11
N ILE A 108 -14.08 -1.47 -2.01
CA ILE A 108 -13.73 -0.76 -3.25
C ILE A 108 -13.08 0.59 -2.94
N LEU A 109 -13.65 1.33 -2.00
CA LEU A 109 -13.10 2.61 -1.55
C LEU A 109 -11.68 2.46 -1.03
N THR A 110 -11.44 1.47 -0.17
CA THR A 110 -10.11 1.15 0.37
C THR A 110 -9.11 0.81 -0.74
N CYS A 111 -9.53 0.08 -1.78
CA CYS A 111 -8.68 -0.23 -2.93
C CYS A 111 -8.32 1.02 -3.74
N ILE A 112 -9.23 2.00 -3.86
CA ILE A 112 -8.99 3.24 -4.62
C ILE A 112 -8.18 4.25 -3.81
N ILE A 113 -8.45 4.38 -2.51
CA ILE A 113 -7.70 5.26 -1.62
C ILE A 113 -6.31 4.67 -1.31
N GLY A 114 -6.15 3.35 -1.41
CA GLY A 114 -4.93 2.67 -1.02
C GLY A 114 -3.67 3.33 -1.59
N PRO A 115 -2.63 3.53 -0.76
CA PRO A 115 -1.39 4.15 -1.20
C PRO A 115 -0.71 3.33 -2.29
N CYS A 116 -0.07 4.02 -3.23
CA CYS A 116 0.70 3.35 -4.28
C CYS A 116 1.82 2.50 -3.66
N ALA A 117 1.90 1.25 -4.07
CA ALA A 117 2.89 0.32 -3.55
C ALA A 117 4.32 0.77 -3.92
N SER A 118 5.24 0.75 -2.96
CA SER A 118 6.66 1.07 -3.20
C SER A 118 7.31 0.15 -4.25
N ALA A 119 6.77 -1.06 -4.42
CA ALA A 119 7.20 -1.99 -5.46
C ALA A 119 6.92 -1.47 -6.88
N ALA A 120 5.93 -0.58 -7.07
CA ALA A 120 5.58 -0.04 -8.38
C ALA A 120 6.75 0.68 -9.04
N ALA A 121 7.52 1.46 -8.29
CA ALA A 121 8.71 2.14 -8.78
C ALA A 121 9.77 1.16 -9.31
N VAL A 122 10.00 0.05 -8.59
CA VAL A 122 10.97 -0.99 -9.00
C VAL A 122 10.47 -1.74 -10.24
N VAL A 123 9.18 -2.04 -10.31
CA VAL A 123 8.57 -2.70 -11.48
C VAL A 123 8.66 -1.79 -12.70
N THR A 124 8.32 -0.51 -12.58
CA THR A 124 8.42 0.48 -13.66
C THR A 124 9.84 0.56 -14.20
N GLN A 125 10.85 0.60 -13.33
CA GLN A 125 12.25 0.58 -13.76
C GLN A 125 12.61 -0.70 -14.54
N LYS A 126 12.11 -1.87 -14.11
CA LYS A 126 12.37 -3.14 -14.81
C LYS A 126 11.74 -3.21 -16.20
N ILE A 127 10.60 -2.54 -16.40
CA ILE A 127 9.90 -2.47 -17.70
C ILE A 127 10.52 -1.41 -18.62
N GLY A 128 11.50 -0.62 -18.12
CA GLY A 128 12.15 0.44 -18.88
C GLY A 128 11.50 1.82 -18.75
N GLY A 129 10.58 2.00 -17.79
CA GLY A 129 9.99 3.30 -17.47
C GLY A 129 10.88 4.16 -16.56
N ASP A 130 10.50 5.42 -16.39
CA ASP A 130 11.23 6.36 -15.56
C ASP A 130 10.94 6.13 -14.08
N LEU A 131 11.98 5.75 -13.33
CA LEU A 131 11.94 5.55 -11.89
C LEU A 131 11.56 6.83 -11.15
N THR A 132 12.10 7.98 -11.59
CA THR A 132 11.93 9.26 -10.93
C THR A 132 10.49 9.75 -11.01
N GLU A 133 9.87 9.63 -12.19
CA GLU A 133 8.46 9.97 -12.38
C GLU A 133 7.57 9.08 -11.51
N MET A 134 7.84 7.77 -11.46
CA MET A 134 7.03 6.85 -10.67
C MET A 134 7.16 7.07 -9.16
N VAL A 135 8.36 7.42 -8.69
CA VAL A 135 8.56 7.80 -7.29
C VAL A 135 7.84 9.11 -6.97
N THR A 136 7.88 10.10 -7.86
CA THR A 136 7.13 11.36 -7.71
C THR A 136 5.62 11.09 -7.61
N TYR A 137 5.09 10.22 -8.48
CA TYR A 137 3.69 9.78 -8.40
C TYR A 137 3.37 9.12 -7.06
N THR A 138 4.23 8.24 -6.58
CA THR A 138 4.06 7.56 -5.28
C THR A 138 3.97 8.56 -4.13
N PHE A 139 4.79 9.60 -4.12
CA PHE A 139 4.70 10.67 -3.13
C PHE A 139 3.37 11.41 -3.18
N ILE A 140 2.96 11.84 -4.37
CA ILE A 140 1.72 12.58 -4.56
C ILE A 140 0.52 11.72 -4.15
N SER A 141 0.48 10.46 -4.59
CA SER A 141 -0.60 9.52 -4.25
C SER A 141 -0.67 9.28 -2.73
N ASN A 142 0.45 9.03 -2.07
CA ASN A 142 0.50 8.81 -0.62
C ASN A 142 0.05 10.06 0.15
N PHE A 143 0.40 11.26 -0.32
CA PHE A 143 -0.05 12.51 0.28
C PHE A 143 -1.57 12.70 0.14
N ILE A 144 -2.11 12.41 -1.05
CA ILE A 144 -3.56 12.42 -1.28
C ILE A 144 -4.27 11.41 -0.36
N CYS A 145 -3.74 10.18 -0.24
CA CYS A 145 -4.29 9.16 0.65
C CYS A 145 -4.28 9.58 2.11
N ALA A 146 -3.18 10.20 2.57
CA ALA A 146 -3.04 10.67 3.96
C ALA A 146 -4.09 11.72 4.34
N ILE A 147 -4.58 12.49 3.35
CA ILE A 147 -5.66 13.46 3.55
C ILE A 147 -7.03 12.81 3.41
N LEU A 148 -7.22 11.96 2.38
CA LEU A 148 -8.53 11.36 2.09
C LEU A 148 -8.98 10.36 3.16
N ILE A 149 -8.08 9.55 3.69
CA ILE A 149 -8.43 8.53 4.69
C ILE A 149 -9.11 9.15 5.92
N PRO A 150 -8.52 10.13 6.63
CA PRO A 150 -9.15 10.70 7.82
C PRO A 150 -10.41 11.53 7.52
N ILE A 151 -10.66 11.91 6.27
CA ILE A 151 -11.88 12.58 5.86
C ILE A 151 -12.99 11.57 5.56
N CYS A 152 -12.69 10.55 4.75
CA CYS A 152 -13.70 9.65 4.21
C CYS A 152 -14.23 8.64 5.25
N PHE A 153 -13.35 8.06 6.08
CA PHE A 153 -13.79 7.04 7.04
C PHE A 153 -14.76 7.55 8.11
N PRO A 154 -14.54 8.73 8.75
CA PRO A 154 -15.52 9.26 9.69
C PRO A 154 -16.85 9.68 9.06
N LEU A 155 -16.87 10.00 7.76
CA LEU A 155 -18.11 10.32 7.04
C LEU A 155 -18.97 9.08 6.80
N ILE A 156 -18.35 7.91 6.60
CA ILE A 156 -19.04 6.66 6.32
C ILE A 156 -19.48 6.00 7.63
N GLU A 157 -18.59 5.93 8.62
CA GLU A 157 -18.85 5.31 9.92
C GLU A 157 -19.29 6.34 10.96
N THR A 158 -20.46 6.92 10.78
CA THR A 158 -21.06 7.89 11.72
C THR A 158 -21.33 7.31 13.12
N ASN A 159 -21.38 5.98 13.25
CA ASN A 159 -21.63 5.29 14.52
C ASN A 159 -20.43 5.25 15.48
N MET A 160 -19.21 5.54 15.02
CA MET A 160 -18.02 5.47 15.87
C MET A 160 -17.66 6.79 16.57
N GLY A 161 -18.37 7.89 16.31
CA GLY A 161 -18.13 9.19 16.99
C GLY A 161 -16.74 9.76 16.75
N PHE A 162 -16.00 9.28 15.74
CA PHE A 162 -14.67 9.79 15.41
C PHE A 162 -14.77 11.15 14.68
N THR A 163 -14.18 12.16 15.28
CA THR A 163 -13.92 13.44 14.62
C THR A 163 -12.68 13.30 13.73
N PHE A 164 -12.56 14.13 12.68
CA PHE A 164 -11.37 14.18 11.81
C PHE A 164 -10.05 14.19 12.59
N THR A 165 -9.97 15.03 13.62
CA THR A 165 -8.79 15.11 14.49
C THR A 165 -8.54 13.82 15.26
N GLY A 166 -9.60 13.13 15.71
CA GLY A 166 -9.50 11.85 16.40
C GLY A 166 -8.99 10.74 15.48
N ALA A 167 -9.53 10.63 14.27
CA ALA A 167 -9.10 9.68 13.27
C ALA A 167 -7.64 9.93 12.82
N PHE A 168 -7.28 11.20 12.61
CA PHE A 168 -5.92 11.58 12.23
C PHE A 168 -4.90 11.28 13.34
N LEU A 169 -5.22 11.62 14.59
CA LEU A 169 -4.37 11.30 15.75
C LEU A 169 -4.24 9.80 15.99
N LEU A 170 -5.30 9.02 15.76
CA LEU A 170 -5.27 7.57 15.90
C LEU A 170 -4.36 6.93 14.86
N ILE A 171 -4.39 7.41 13.61
CA ILE A 171 -3.48 6.96 12.55
C ILE A 171 -2.04 7.32 12.90
N LEU A 172 -1.77 8.58 13.30
CA LEU A 172 -0.44 9.04 13.70
C LEU A 172 0.12 8.24 14.89
N ASN A 173 -0.71 7.99 15.90
CA ASN A 173 -0.29 7.26 17.09
C ASN A 173 0.02 5.79 16.75
N LYS A 174 -0.76 5.19 15.84
CA LYS A 174 -0.53 3.82 15.39
C LYS A 174 0.73 3.69 14.52
N VAL A 175 1.04 4.70 13.73
CA VAL A 175 2.28 4.75 12.91
C VAL A 175 3.51 5.03 13.78
N SER A 176 3.38 5.83 14.86
CA SER A 176 4.51 6.12 15.76
C SER A 176 4.85 4.96 16.71
N LEU A 177 3.96 3.98 16.87
CA LEU A 177 4.15 2.77 17.69
C LEU A 177 4.75 1.59 16.91
N VAL A 178 5.00 1.75 15.59
CA VAL A 178 5.67 0.79 14.71
C VAL A 178 7.06 1.32 14.34
#